data_59e76aeda0c2e7e31389d37c9de6d28c
#
_entry.id   59e76aeda0c2e7e31389d37c9de6d28c
#
_cell.length_a   1.000
_cell.length_b   1.000
_cell.length_c   1.000
_cell.angle_alpha   90.00
_cell.angle_beta   90.00
_cell.angle_gamma   90.00
#
_symmetry.space_group_name_H-M   'P 1'
#
loop_
_entity.id
_entity.type
_entity.pdbx_description
1 polymer ?
#
loop_
_entity_poly.entity_id
_entity_poly.type
_entity_poly.pdbx_seq_one_letter_code
_entity_poly.pdbx_strand_id
1 'polypeptide(L)'
;MKDTVSYAMQVEQLGTGHAVMQALPVLPNVGDSLILYGDTPCIQSKTMDWLYDVNQDFDLTVLTAVFEDPARYGRIVRDNQGQIEKIVEYKDCTEDQRRIKEINTGIYCVKNDALHKYLSHIKNDNAAKEYYITDLIEIFLKNGLRVQALAIEDSD
;
A
#
# COMPACT_ATOMS: atom_id res chain seq x y z
N MET A 1 30.23 -11.26 -5.01
CA MET A 1 28.80 -11.23 -5.40
C MET A 1 28.56 -9.89 -6.09
N LYS A 2 28.12 -9.88 -7.34
CA LYS A 2 27.70 -8.62 -7.97
C LYS A 2 26.42 -8.19 -7.24
N ASP A 3 26.34 -6.91 -6.85
CA ASP A 3 25.16 -6.34 -6.23
C ASP A 3 23.95 -6.59 -7.15
N THR A 4 23.01 -7.40 -6.66
CA THR A 4 21.76 -7.72 -7.38
C THR A 4 20.63 -6.73 -7.07
N VAL A 5 20.96 -5.63 -6.39
CA VAL A 5 20.02 -4.59 -5.99
C VAL A 5 20.30 -3.28 -6.71
N SER A 6 19.25 -2.57 -7.06
CA SER A 6 19.30 -1.19 -7.54
C SER A 6 18.93 -0.23 -6.41
N TYR A 7 19.48 0.96 -6.45
CA TYR A 7 19.23 2.00 -5.45
C TYR A 7 18.53 3.18 -6.11
N ALA A 8 17.49 3.70 -5.45
CA ALA A 8 16.84 4.94 -5.81
C ALA A 8 16.88 5.89 -4.61
N MET A 9 17.46 7.08 -4.79
CA MET A 9 17.63 8.04 -3.70
C MET A 9 16.40 8.93 -3.58
N GLN A 10 15.77 8.94 -2.40
CA GLN A 10 14.78 9.94 -2.04
C GLN A 10 15.47 11.09 -1.30
N VAL A 11 15.83 12.15 -2.04
CA VAL A 11 16.58 13.30 -1.47
C VAL A 11 15.70 14.09 -0.50
N GLU A 12 14.45 14.36 -0.87
CA GLU A 12 13.47 15.02 -0.02
C GLU A 12 12.44 13.99 0.46
N GLN A 13 12.19 13.94 1.76
CA GLN A 13 11.26 12.99 2.37
C GLN A 13 9.83 13.54 2.30
N LEU A 14 9.19 13.43 1.13
CA LEU A 14 7.87 13.95 0.86
C LEU A 14 6.75 12.90 0.97
N GLY A 15 7.00 11.79 1.65
CA GLY A 15 6.04 10.73 1.91
C GLY A 15 6.34 9.41 1.23
N THR A 16 5.53 8.39 1.54
CA THR A 16 5.73 7.00 1.10
C THR A 16 5.51 6.82 -0.41
N GLY A 17 4.50 7.49 -0.97
CA GLY A 17 4.26 7.52 -2.42
C GLY A 17 5.42 8.19 -3.16
N HIS A 18 5.97 9.27 -2.61
CA HIS A 18 7.15 9.94 -3.18
C HIS A 18 8.37 9.01 -3.20
N ALA A 19 8.57 8.19 -2.18
CA ALA A 19 9.66 7.20 -2.17
C ALA A 19 9.51 6.20 -3.33
N VAL A 20 8.31 5.69 -3.57
CA VAL A 20 8.04 4.77 -4.69
C VAL A 20 8.21 5.47 -6.04
N MET A 21 7.84 6.75 -6.16
CA MET A 21 8.10 7.54 -7.39
C MET A 21 9.59 7.58 -7.75
N GLN A 22 10.49 7.64 -6.75
CA GLN A 22 11.93 7.61 -7.02
C GLN A 22 12.40 6.25 -7.57
N ALA A 23 11.71 5.17 -7.23
CA ALA A 23 12.05 3.83 -7.69
C ALA A 23 11.54 3.52 -9.12
N LEU A 24 10.54 4.24 -9.63
CA LEU A 24 9.95 3.98 -10.95
C LEU A 24 10.99 3.83 -12.09
N PRO A 25 12.04 4.66 -12.20
CA PRO A 25 13.01 4.55 -13.30
C PRO A 25 13.79 3.23 -13.31
N VAL A 26 13.84 2.52 -12.19
CA VAL A 26 14.56 1.23 -12.05
C VAL A 26 13.61 0.03 -11.98
N LEU A 27 12.31 0.26 -11.91
CA LEU A 27 11.30 -0.80 -11.94
C LEU A 27 10.96 -1.20 -13.38
N PRO A 28 10.80 -2.51 -13.67
CA PRO A 28 10.32 -2.97 -14.96
C PRO A 28 8.88 -2.50 -15.21
N ASN A 29 8.50 -2.33 -16.48
CA ASN A 29 7.15 -1.92 -16.86
C ASN A 29 6.12 -3.06 -16.77
N VAL A 30 6.58 -4.30 -16.62
CA VAL A 30 5.73 -5.51 -16.58
C VAL A 30 6.05 -6.33 -15.35
N GLY A 31 5.10 -7.18 -14.94
CA GLY A 31 5.20 -7.97 -13.73
C GLY A 31 4.62 -7.24 -12.51
N ASP A 32 4.86 -7.81 -11.36
CA ASP A 32 4.34 -7.30 -10.08
C ASP A 32 5.50 -6.87 -9.18
N SER A 33 5.28 -5.85 -8.38
CA SER A 33 6.21 -5.38 -7.34
C SER A 33 5.61 -5.55 -5.96
N LEU A 34 6.41 -6.10 -5.05
CA LEU A 34 6.14 -6.06 -3.62
C LEU A 34 6.74 -4.78 -3.04
N ILE A 35 5.91 -3.97 -2.40
CA ILE A 35 6.33 -2.77 -1.68
C ILE A 35 6.33 -3.11 -0.19
N LEU A 36 7.50 -3.02 0.43
CA LEU A 36 7.71 -3.34 1.85
C LEU A 36 8.31 -2.13 2.55
N TYR A 37 7.89 -1.88 3.78
CA TYR A 37 8.52 -0.86 4.62
C TYR A 37 9.72 -1.46 5.35
N GLY A 38 10.79 -0.68 5.46
CA GLY A 38 12.04 -1.12 6.09
C GLY A 38 11.96 -1.36 7.60
N ASP A 39 10.87 -0.93 8.24
CA ASP A 39 10.57 -1.11 9.66
C ASP A 39 9.71 -2.35 9.97
N THR A 40 9.38 -3.16 8.95
CA THR A 40 8.66 -4.43 9.08
C THR A 40 9.52 -5.63 8.69
N PRO A 41 10.67 -5.89 9.37
CA PRO A 41 11.65 -6.88 8.92
C PRO A 41 11.24 -8.33 9.16
N CYS A 42 10.17 -8.58 9.93
CA CYS A 42 9.76 -9.91 10.37
C CYS A 42 8.68 -10.56 9.49
N ILE A 43 8.36 -9.99 8.34
CA ILE A 43 7.40 -10.60 7.42
C ILE A 43 7.95 -11.94 6.90
N GLN A 44 7.11 -12.96 6.93
CA GLN A 44 7.49 -14.30 6.50
C GLN A 44 7.39 -14.43 4.98
N SER A 45 8.29 -15.23 4.37
CA SER A 45 8.27 -15.49 2.93
C SER A 45 6.92 -16.05 2.46
N LYS A 46 6.31 -16.97 3.25
CA LYS A 46 4.99 -17.53 2.93
C LYS A 46 3.89 -16.47 2.79
N THR A 47 3.95 -15.40 3.59
CA THR A 47 2.99 -14.29 3.54
C THR A 47 3.19 -13.46 2.27
N MET A 48 4.44 -13.25 1.87
CA MET A 48 4.78 -12.56 0.62
C MET A 48 4.35 -13.38 -0.60
N ASP A 49 4.58 -14.71 -0.58
CA ASP A 49 4.16 -15.62 -1.65
C ASP A 49 2.64 -15.62 -1.77
N TRP A 50 1.92 -15.71 -0.65
CA TRP A 50 0.46 -15.65 -0.63
C TRP A 50 -0.08 -14.32 -1.17
N LEU A 51 0.51 -13.20 -0.74
CA LEU A 51 0.13 -11.86 -1.24
C LEU A 51 0.35 -11.77 -2.76
N TYR A 52 1.47 -12.29 -3.26
CA TYR A 52 1.77 -12.34 -4.68
C TYR A 52 0.77 -13.20 -5.46
N ASP A 53 0.45 -14.39 -4.96
CA ASP A 53 -0.51 -15.30 -5.59
C ASP A 53 -1.91 -14.68 -5.66
N VAL A 54 -2.37 -14.04 -4.59
CA VAL A 54 -3.66 -13.33 -4.59
C VAL A 54 -3.65 -12.19 -5.60
N ASN A 55 -2.54 -11.45 -5.72
CA ASN A 55 -2.45 -10.33 -6.65
C ASN A 55 -2.57 -10.72 -8.13
N GLN A 56 -2.44 -12.01 -8.48
CA GLN A 56 -2.61 -12.44 -9.87
C GLN A 56 -4.02 -12.10 -10.41
N ASP A 57 -5.02 -12.07 -9.54
CA ASP A 57 -6.40 -11.71 -9.87
C ASP A 57 -6.72 -10.22 -9.69
N PHE A 58 -5.79 -9.42 -9.18
CA PHE A 58 -5.97 -8.00 -8.87
C PHE A 58 -4.86 -7.14 -9.48
N ASP A 59 -5.07 -5.83 -9.49
CA ASP A 59 -4.10 -4.85 -9.95
C ASP A 59 -3.29 -4.29 -8.78
N LEU A 60 -3.87 -4.34 -7.57
CA LEU A 60 -3.23 -4.02 -6.31
C LEU A 60 -3.85 -4.84 -5.19
N THR A 61 -3.02 -5.48 -4.37
CA THR A 61 -3.42 -6.13 -3.12
C THR A 61 -2.65 -5.50 -1.97
N VAL A 62 -3.37 -5.04 -0.94
CA VAL A 62 -2.78 -4.55 0.31
C VAL A 62 -2.95 -5.57 1.42
N LEU A 63 -1.88 -5.84 2.15
CA LEU A 63 -1.94 -6.67 3.34
C LEU A 63 -2.48 -5.84 4.51
N THR A 64 -3.47 -6.37 5.22
CA THR A 64 -4.10 -5.72 6.36
C THR A 64 -4.04 -6.60 7.61
N ALA A 65 -4.26 -6.02 8.77
CA ALA A 65 -4.36 -6.75 10.03
C ALA A 65 -5.47 -6.12 10.90
N VAL A 66 -6.03 -6.90 11.82
CA VAL A 66 -7.03 -6.42 12.77
C VAL A 66 -6.41 -6.34 14.15
N PHE A 67 -6.36 -5.17 14.76
CA PHE A 67 -5.83 -4.93 16.09
C PHE A 67 -6.90 -4.43 17.04
N GLU A 68 -6.88 -4.89 18.28
CA GLU A 68 -7.76 -4.35 19.33
C GLU A 68 -7.48 -2.86 19.59
N ASP A 69 -6.19 -2.49 19.65
CA ASP A 69 -5.75 -1.11 19.66
C ASP A 69 -4.98 -0.81 18.37
N PRO A 70 -5.63 -0.19 17.38
CA PRO A 70 -5.02 0.10 16.09
C PRO A 70 -4.06 1.30 16.11
N ALA A 71 -3.79 1.88 17.28
CA ALA A 71 -2.84 2.97 17.50
C ALA A 71 -2.92 4.07 16.40
N ARG A 72 -1.78 4.43 15.81
CA ARG A 72 -1.66 5.47 14.76
C ARG A 72 -1.52 4.93 13.34
N TYR A 73 -1.87 3.66 13.11
CA TYR A 73 -1.86 3.10 11.76
C TYR A 73 -2.95 3.73 10.89
N GLY A 74 -2.78 3.66 9.56
CA GLY A 74 -3.82 3.97 8.59
C GLY A 74 -4.99 2.98 8.72
N ARG A 75 -6.20 3.42 8.46
CA ARG A 75 -7.44 2.64 8.61
C ARG A 75 -7.94 2.16 7.26
N ILE A 76 -8.32 0.89 7.19
CA ILE A 76 -8.99 0.32 6.02
C ILE A 76 -10.48 0.68 6.09
N VAL A 77 -10.92 1.48 5.15
CA VAL A 77 -12.35 1.80 5.00
C VAL A 77 -12.94 0.85 3.98
N ARG A 78 -14.03 0.17 4.37
CA ARG A 78 -14.78 -0.73 3.51
C ARG A 78 -16.17 -0.19 3.22
N ASP A 79 -16.68 -0.51 2.04
CA ASP A 79 -18.04 -0.20 1.66
C ASP A 79 -19.06 -1.15 2.34
N ASN A 80 -20.35 -0.96 2.06
CA ASN A 80 -21.44 -1.78 2.62
C ASN A 80 -21.43 -3.24 2.13
N GLN A 81 -20.61 -3.57 1.12
CA GLN A 81 -20.42 -4.91 0.59
C GLN A 81 -19.15 -5.57 1.13
N GLY A 82 -18.42 -4.86 2.02
CA GLY A 82 -17.17 -5.33 2.60
C GLY A 82 -15.95 -5.18 1.67
N GLN A 83 -16.11 -4.51 0.52
CA GLN A 83 -14.99 -4.24 -0.38
C GLN A 83 -14.18 -3.04 0.12
N ILE A 84 -12.87 -3.04 -0.13
CA ILE A 84 -12.04 -1.88 0.21
C ILE A 84 -12.48 -0.66 -0.62
N GLU A 85 -12.69 0.46 0.06
CA GLU A 85 -13.00 1.75 -0.56
C GLU A 85 -11.78 2.66 -0.59
N LYS A 86 -11.07 2.74 0.53
CA LYS A 86 -9.85 3.57 0.71
C LYS A 86 -9.09 3.19 1.96
N ILE A 87 -7.88 3.73 2.06
CA ILE A 87 -7.09 3.78 3.29
C ILE A 87 -7.02 5.23 3.74
N VAL A 88 -7.29 5.49 5.02
CA VAL A 88 -7.19 6.83 5.59
C VAL A 88 -6.09 6.85 6.64
N GLU A 89 -5.09 7.70 6.44
CA GLU A 89 -4.01 7.86 7.39
C GLU A 89 -4.54 8.46 8.71
N TYR A 90 -3.95 8.07 9.84
CA TYR A 90 -4.46 8.42 11.17
C TYR A 90 -4.72 9.92 11.37
N LYS A 91 -3.84 10.77 10.83
CA LYS A 91 -3.96 12.23 10.94
C LYS A 91 -5.17 12.81 10.21
N ASP A 92 -5.64 12.10 9.19
CA ASP A 92 -6.77 12.49 8.33
C ASP A 92 -8.07 11.76 8.71
N CYS A 93 -8.02 10.82 9.68
CA CYS A 93 -9.20 10.08 10.14
C CYS A 93 -10.19 10.95 10.88
N THR A 94 -11.48 10.77 10.57
CA THR A 94 -12.60 11.21 11.43
C THR A 94 -12.62 10.39 12.73
N GLU A 95 -13.41 10.83 13.72
CA GLU A 95 -13.60 10.08 14.98
C GLU A 95 -14.15 8.66 14.75
N ASP A 96 -15.06 8.49 13.81
CA ASP A 96 -15.62 7.17 13.49
C ASP A 96 -14.60 6.29 12.77
N GLN A 97 -13.81 6.85 11.86
CA GLN A 97 -12.74 6.12 11.19
C GLN A 97 -11.65 5.65 12.16
N ARG A 98 -11.32 6.44 13.19
CA ARG A 98 -10.36 6.04 14.23
C ARG A 98 -10.76 4.79 15.00
N ARG A 99 -12.06 4.46 15.06
CA ARG A 99 -12.59 3.27 15.72
C ARG A 99 -12.46 1.99 14.89
N ILE A 100 -12.16 2.11 13.59
CA ILE A 100 -11.90 0.97 12.73
C ILE A 100 -10.66 0.23 13.23
N LYS A 101 -10.79 -1.09 13.42
CA LYS A 101 -9.72 -1.96 13.95
C LYS A 101 -8.82 -2.51 12.86
N GLU A 102 -9.29 -2.56 11.61
CA GLU A 102 -8.50 -3.02 10.47
C GLU A 102 -7.54 -1.93 10.02
N ILE A 103 -6.26 -2.28 10.00
CA ILE A 103 -5.17 -1.36 9.72
C ILE A 103 -4.42 -1.71 8.44
N ASN A 104 -3.82 -0.69 7.85
CA ASN A 104 -2.84 -0.82 6.78
C ASN A 104 -1.49 -1.25 7.37
N THR A 105 -0.96 -2.39 6.92
CA THR A 105 0.37 -2.86 7.35
C THR A 105 1.53 -2.17 6.62
N GLY A 106 1.24 -1.44 5.53
CA GLY A 106 2.27 -0.84 4.67
C GLY A 106 2.89 -1.81 3.66
N ILE A 107 2.28 -2.98 3.47
CA ILE A 107 2.76 -4.03 2.57
C ILE A 107 1.79 -4.19 1.41
N TYR A 108 2.31 -4.07 0.18
CA TYR A 108 1.50 -4.09 -1.03
C TYR A 108 2.11 -5.00 -2.09
N CYS A 109 1.27 -5.63 -2.88
CA CYS A 109 1.64 -6.17 -4.19
C CYS A 109 0.89 -5.40 -5.27
N VAL A 110 1.58 -4.92 -6.29
CA VAL A 110 0.99 -4.05 -7.31
C VAL A 110 1.55 -4.37 -8.69
N LYS A 111 0.68 -4.38 -9.71
CA LYS A 111 1.10 -4.52 -11.11
C LYS A 111 1.92 -3.30 -11.55
N ASN A 112 3.07 -3.55 -12.13
CA ASN A 112 4.02 -2.50 -12.51
C ASN A 112 3.46 -1.54 -13.57
N ASP A 113 2.74 -2.04 -14.55
CA ASP A 113 2.11 -1.21 -15.58
C ASP A 113 1.08 -0.22 -15.00
N ALA A 114 0.27 -0.69 -14.03
CA ALA A 114 -0.66 0.16 -13.29
C ALA A 114 0.09 1.17 -12.41
N LEU A 115 1.16 0.72 -11.73
CA LEU A 115 1.99 1.60 -10.89
C LEU A 115 2.62 2.71 -11.73
N HIS A 116 3.27 2.38 -12.84
CA HIS A 116 3.85 3.36 -13.77
C HIS A 116 2.82 4.37 -14.28
N LYS A 117 1.60 3.91 -14.54
CA LYS A 117 0.55 4.76 -15.11
C LYS A 117 -0.06 5.72 -14.08
N TYR A 118 -0.25 5.28 -12.84
CA TYR A 118 -1.11 5.98 -11.88
C TYR A 118 -0.36 6.60 -10.70
N LEU A 119 0.89 6.24 -10.43
CA LEU A 119 1.63 6.73 -9.26
C LEU A 119 1.76 8.26 -9.25
N SER A 120 1.91 8.88 -10.41
CA SER A 120 1.98 10.34 -10.55
C SER A 120 0.65 11.06 -10.26
N HIS A 121 -0.46 10.34 -10.11
CA HIS A 121 -1.76 10.91 -9.74
C HIS A 121 -1.91 11.13 -8.23
N ILE A 122 -1.01 10.59 -7.41
CA ILE A 122 -0.99 10.86 -5.97
C ILE A 122 -0.72 12.34 -5.74
N LYS A 123 -1.48 12.93 -4.83
CA LYS A 123 -1.35 14.34 -4.43
C LYS A 123 -0.90 14.43 -2.97
N ASN A 124 -0.45 15.59 -2.57
CA ASN A 124 -0.09 15.89 -1.17
C ASN A 124 -1.12 16.80 -0.47
N ASP A 125 -2.38 16.71 -0.89
CA ASP A 125 -3.47 17.49 -0.32
C ASP A 125 -4.10 16.79 0.89
N ASN A 126 -3.30 16.64 1.94
CA ASN A 126 -3.63 15.98 3.20
C ASN A 126 -3.01 16.72 4.38
N ALA A 127 -3.29 16.29 5.61
CA ALA A 127 -2.85 16.96 6.84
C ALA A 127 -1.31 17.03 6.98
N ALA A 128 -0.57 16.05 6.47
CA ALA A 128 0.88 16.00 6.53
C ALA A 128 1.58 16.71 5.35
N LYS A 129 0.85 17.06 4.29
CA LYS A 129 1.39 17.58 3.03
C LYS A 129 2.36 16.61 2.35
N GLU A 130 2.09 15.33 2.46
CA GLU A 130 2.91 14.23 1.94
C GLU A 130 2.18 13.46 0.83
N TYR A 131 2.95 12.85 -0.08
CA TYR A 131 2.43 11.93 -1.10
C TYR A 131 2.28 10.54 -0.46
N TYR A 132 1.06 10.14 -0.15
CA TYR A 132 0.78 8.85 0.48
C TYR A 132 0.59 7.75 -0.56
N ILE A 133 1.31 6.63 -0.41
CA ILE A 133 1.11 5.45 -1.26
C ILE A 133 -0.31 4.89 -1.11
N THR A 134 -0.94 5.09 0.04
CA THR A 134 -2.30 4.66 0.35
C THR A 134 -3.36 5.27 -0.57
N ASP A 135 -3.10 6.42 -1.17
CA ASP A 135 -4.00 7.06 -2.13
C ASP A 135 -4.17 6.25 -3.43
N LEU A 136 -3.24 5.34 -3.75
CA LEU A 136 -3.36 4.45 -4.90
C LEU A 136 -4.63 3.59 -4.86
N ILE A 137 -5.12 3.24 -3.68
CA ILE A 137 -6.35 2.46 -3.53
C ILE A 137 -7.52 3.19 -4.22
N GLU A 138 -7.78 4.43 -3.83
CA GLU A 138 -8.85 5.23 -4.45
C GLU A 138 -8.58 5.51 -5.93
N ILE A 139 -7.34 5.83 -6.28
CA ILE A 139 -6.95 6.12 -7.66
C ILE A 139 -7.23 4.92 -8.55
N PHE A 140 -6.84 3.72 -8.13
CA PHE A 140 -7.07 2.48 -8.88
C PHE A 140 -8.57 2.20 -9.03
N LEU A 141 -9.32 2.22 -7.93
CA LEU A 141 -10.77 1.98 -7.95
C LEU A 141 -11.51 2.97 -8.86
N LYS A 142 -11.18 4.27 -8.79
CA LYS A 142 -11.76 5.31 -9.66
C LYS A 142 -11.47 5.10 -11.16
N ASN A 143 -10.40 4.37 -11.48
CA ASN A 143 -10.01 4.04 -12.85
C ASN A 143 -10.42 2.62 -13.28
N GLY A 144 -11.27 1.94 -12.50
CA GLY A 144 -11.83 0.64 -12.83
C GLY A 144 -10.86 -0.53 -12.66
N LEU A 145 -9.75 -0.33 -11.92
CA LEU A 145 -8.82 -1.39 -11.58
C LEU A 145 -9.33 -2.16 -10.36
N ARG A 146 -8.90 -3.42 -10.25
CA ARG A 146 -9.29 -4.33 -9.16
C ARG A 146 -8.33 -4.20 -8.00
N VAL A 147 -8.86 -3.90 -6.82
CA VAL A 147 -8.09 -3.76 -5.58
C VAL A 147 -8.60 -4.71 -4.52
N GLN A 148 -7.70 -5.37 -3.80
CA GLN A 148 -8.02 -6.27 -2.70
C GLN A 148 -7.32 -5.83 -1.42
N ALA A 149 -8.04 -5.92 -0.30
CA ALA A 149 -7.49 -5.86 1.05
C ALA A 149 -7.50 -7.26 1.66
N LEU A 150 -6.32 -7.80 1.91
CA LEU A 150 -6.08 -9.16 2.35
C LEU A 150 -5.69 -9.14 3.83
N ALA A 151 -6.60 -9.59 4.70
CA ALA A 151 -6.35 -9.62 6.14
C ALA A 151 -5.50 -10.83 6.52
N ILE A 152 -4.41 -10.60 7.28
CA ILE A 152 -3.69 -11.68 7.96
C ILE A 152 -4.46 -12.09 9.21
N GLU A 153 -4.47 -13.39 9.50
CA GLU A 153 -4.98 -13.91 10.75
C GLU A 153 -3.90 -13.79 11.85
N ASP A 154 -4.34 -13.71 13.12
CA ASP A 154 -3.51 -13.43 14.31
C ASP A 154 -2.32 -14.41 14.57
N SER A 155 -2.09 -15.37 13.69
CA SER A 155 -1.05 -16.41 13.85
C SER A 155 0.18 -16.23 12.94
N ASP A 156 0.20 -15.20 12.13
CA ASP A 156 1.25 -14.92 11.13
C ASP A 156 1.92 -13.58 11.38
#